data_1055bd9e7249d504402ce034ac89f8b9
#
_entry.id   1055bd9e7249d504402ce034ac89f8b9
#
_cell.length_a   1.000
_cell.length_b   1.000
_cell.length_c   1.000
_cell.angle_alpha   90.00
_cell.angle_beta   90.00
_cell.angle_gamma   90.00
#
_symmetry.space_group_name_H-M   'P 1'
#
loop_
_entity.id
_entity.type
_entity.pdbx_description
1 polymer ?
#
loop_
_entity_poly.entity_id
_entity_poly.type
_entity_poly.pdbx_seq_one_letter_code
_entity_poly.pdbx_strand_id
1 'polypeptide(L)'
;MERCDVVVIGAGPAGLATAGALRHYGIGATVLERDAIGASWRKHYDRLHLHTVRWLSHLPGYKMPRRYGDWVSRDDVVEYLEDYVDAHNIDVRQGVEVEGLERDGDGWRVRTSEGDFSAPRVVIATGYNKHQHLPDWPGLDTYTGDLTHSGNYKNADPYVGKNVLVVGTGNSGAEICVDLIESGAKHVQMSVRTPPTVLLRDNNGMPGQAFGVLFRHMPVGMMDRAWPLIQKTAVGDLSEYGLPLPPPGAYSKFLRDDVTPILDVGLVEMLKERKVEVVAAVERFEGADVVLADGSRIQPDAVIAGTGFTRGLEPLVGDLDLIEPVKGRPIVHGAETHPNAPGLYFIGYTNPVSGMFREIRIVAKRIAKSIARDRVPTE
;
A
#
# COMPACT_ATOMS: atom_id res chain seq x y z
N MET A 1 -21.01 -14.28 22.66
CA MET A 1 -19.75 -14.66 21.99
C MET A 1 -20.10 -15.66 20.90
N GLU A 2 -19.89 -15.28 19.64
CA GLU A 2 -20.13 -16.13 18.44
C GLU A 2 -18.90 -17.00 18.17
N ARG A 3 -19.11 -18.29 17.88
CA ARG A 3 -18.01 -19.22 17.57
C ARG A 3 -17.85 -19.37 16.07
N CYS A 4 -16.61 -19.19 15.58
CA CYS A 4 -16.24 -19.30 14.19
C CYS A 4 -15.07 -20.29 14.03
N ASP A 5 -14.95 -20.89 12.84
CA ASP A 5 -13.78 -21.71 12.50
C ASP A 5 -12.52 -20.87 12.33
N VAL A 6 -12.67 -19.76 11.63
CA VAL A 6 -11.62 -18.77 11.37
C VAL A 6 -12.25 -17.37 11.40
N VAL A 7 -11.64 -16.44 12.12
CA VAL A 7 -11.95 -15.02 12.01
C VAL A 7 -10.89 -14.35 11.15
N VAL A 8 -11.32 -13.54 10.18
CA VAL A 8 -10.45 -12.72 9.33
C VAL A 8 -10.76 -11.25 9.62
N ILE A 9 -9.75 -10.43 9.94
CA ILE A 9 -9.90 -9.03 10.27
C ILE A 9 -9.53 -8.17 9.08
N GLY A 10 -10.51 -7.53 8.47
CA GLY A 10 -10.42 -6.66 7.29
C GLY A 10 -10.95 -7.30 6.01
N ALA A 11 -11.88 -6.61 5.32
CA ALA A 11 -12.46 -7.00 4.03
C ALA A 11 -11.80 -6.28 2.83
N GLY A 12 -10.49 -6.07 2.91
CA GLY A 12 -9.66 -5.70 1.78
C GLY A 12 -9.22 -6.92 0.96
N PRO A 13 -8.39 -6.73 -0.09
CA PRO A 13 -7.92 -7.82 -0.96
C PRO A 13 -7.29 -8.99 -0.20
N ALA A 14 -6.55 -8.72 0.89
CA ALA A 14 -5.84 -9.73 1.66
C ALA A 14 -6.78 -10.62 2.47
N GLY A 15 -7.74 -10.03 3.16
CA GLY A 15 -8.73 -10.77 3.95
C GLY A 15 -9.65 -11.59 3.07
N LEU A 16 -10.20 -10.98 2.03
CA LEU A 16 -11.09 -11.66 1.08
C LEU A 16 -10.38 -12.81 0.36
N ALA A 17 -9.13 -12.59 -0.08
CA ALA A 17 -8.33 -13.66 -0.68
C ALA A 17 -8.14 -14.86 0.27
N THR A 18 -7.95 -14.58 1.57
CA THR A 18 -7.76 -15.62 2.58
C THR A 18 -9.07 -16.38 2.81
N ALA A 19 -10.19 -15.66 2.98
CA ALA A 19 -11.51 -16.26 3.14
C ALA A 19 -11.89 -17.14 1.92
N GLY A 20 -11.69 -16.62 0.69
CA GLY A 20 -11.94 -17.40 -0.53
C GLY A 20 -11.02 -18.62 -0.67
N ALA A 21 -9.75 -18.51 -0.25
CA ALA A 21 -8.84 -19.65 -0.25
C ALA A 21 -9.22 -20.72 0.79
N LEU A 22 -9.75 -20.33 1.95
CA LEU A 22 -10.25 -21.25 2.98
C LEU A 22 -11.49 -22.02 2.51
N ARG A 23 -12.39 -21.39 1.77
CA ARG A 23 -13.56 -22.04 1.16
C ARG A 23 -13.17 -23.20 0.26
N HIS A 24 -12.04 -23.12 -0.44
CA HIS A 24 -11.53 -24.24 -1.25
C HIS A 24 -11.23 -25.49 -0.43
N TYR A 25 -10.94 -25.34 0.86
CA TYR A 25 -10.75 -26.45 1.80
C TYR A 25 -11.99 -26.78 2.64
N GLY A 26 -13.17 -26.24 2.29
CA GLY A 26 -14.40 -26.43 3.06
C GLY A 26 -14.37 -25.78 4.45
N ILE A 27 -13.50 -24.78 4.66
CA ILE A 27 -13.36 -24.06 5.91
C ILE A 27 -14.14 -22.75 5.84
N GLY A 28 -15.09 -22.55 6.77
CA GLY A 28 -15.80 -21.29 6.93
C GLY A 28 -14.91 -20.24 7.56
N ALA A 29 -15.00 -19.00 7.06
CA ALA A 29 -14.36 -17.85 7.68
C ALA A 29 -15.36 -16.71 7.79
N THR A 30 -15.43 -16.08 8.97
CA THR A 30 -16.16 -14.84 9.19
C THR A 30 -15.19 -13.68 9.05
N VAL A 31 -15.47 -12.79 8.10
CA VAL A 31 -14.65 -11.61 7.84
C VAL A 31 -15.28 -10.42 8.57
N LEU A 32 -14.51 -9.77 9.45
CA LEU A 32 -14.93 -8.59 10.21
C LEU A 32 -14.34 -7.34 9.56
N GLU A 33 -15.20 -6.40 9.18
CA GLU A 33 -14.80 -5.15 8.53
C GLU A 33 -15.46 -3.97 9.24
N ARG A 34 -14.64 -2.99 9.62
CA ARG A 34 -15.10 -1.78 10.30
C ARG A 34 -15.99 -0.90 9.42
N ASP A 35 -15.60 -0.77 8.16
CA ASP A 35 -16.29 0.08 7.18
C ASP A 35 -17.08 -0.80 6.18
N ALA A 36 -16.83 -0.64 4.89
CA ALA A 36 -17.41 -1.42 3.80
C ALA A 36 -16.34 -2.30 3.11
N ILE A 37 -16.77 -3.28 2.34
CA ILE A 37 -15.88 -4.07 1.48
C ILE A 37 -15.02 -3.14 0.63
N GLY A 38 -13.71 -3.33 0.65
CA GLY A 38 -12.77 -2.53 -0.12
C GLY A 38 -12.69 -1.05 0.31
N ALA A 39 -13.04 -0.70 1.55
CA ALA A 39 -13.11 0.68 2.05
C ALA A 39 -11.81 1.47 1.84
N SER A 40 -10.64 0.85 1.99
CA SER A 40 -9.36 1.51 1.73
C SER A 40 -9.23 1.96 0.27
N TRP A 41 -9.73 1.17 -0.67
CA TRP A 41 -9.76 1.51 -2.10
C TRP A 41 -10.71 2.66 -2.39
N ARG A 42 -11.91 2.66 -1.83
CA ARG A 42 -12.90 3.75 -1.96
C ARG A 42 -12.36 5.09 -1.46
N LYS A 43 -11.43 5.06 -0.49
CA LYS A 43 -10.82 6.27 0.10
C LYS A 43 -9.70 6.87 -0.76
N HIS A 44 -9.16 6.14 -1.73
CA HIS A 44 -8.12 6.65 -2.63
C HIS A 44 -8.66 7.70 -3.62
N TYR A 45 -7.72 8.40 -4.28
CA TYR A 45 -8.01 9.43 -5.29
C TYR A 45 -8.63 8.84 -6.57
N ASP A 46 -9.39 9.68 -7.28
CA ASP A 46 -10.30 9.26 -8.34
C ASP A 46 -9.59 8.60 -9.53
N ARG A 47 -8.43 9.12 -9.93
CA ARG A 47 -7.65 8.58 -11.07
C ARG A 47 -6.80 7.36 -10.75
N LEU A 48 -6.83 6.84 -9.51
CA LEU A 48 -6.00 5.70 -9.15
C LEU A 48 -6.33 4.46 -9.99
N HIS A 49 -5.30 3.89 -10.59
CA HIS A 49 -5.35 2.59 -11.24
C HIS A 49 -4.33 1.65 -10.59
N LEU A 50 -4.56 0.34 -10.67
CA LEU A 50 -3.55 -0.62 -10.27
C LEU A 50 -2.25 -0.37 -11.04
N HIS A 51 -1.14 -0.31 -10.32
CA HIS A 51 0.20 -0.26 -10.92
C HIS A 51 0.64 -1.62 -11.47
N THR A 52 -0.16 -2.64 -11.25
CA THR A 52 0.08 -4.02 -11.65
C THR A 52 -0.98 -4.43 -12.67
N VAL A 53 -0.54 -5.18 -13.68
CA VAL A 53 -1.41 -5.56 -14.78
C VAL A 53 -2.52 -6.52 -14.33
N ARG A 54 -3.72 -6.34 -14.85
CA ARG A 54 -4.96 -7.08 -14.51
C ARG A 54 -4.76 -8.59 -14.44
N TRP A 55 -4.15 -9.19 -15.45
CA TRP A 55 -4.03 -10.66 -15.53
C TRP A 55 -3.04 -11.28 -14.51
N LEU A 56 -2.19 -10.48 -13.85
CA LEU A 56 -1.39 -10.89 -12.70
C LEU A 56 -2.04 -10.53 -11.35
N SER A 57 -3.05 -9.67 -11.33
CA SER A 57 -3.59 -9.04 -10.13
C SER A 57 -4.89 -9.64 -9.63
N HIS A 58 -5.24 -10.86 -10.02
CA HIS A 58 -6.46 -11.52 -9.54
C HIS A 58 -6.28 -12.27 -8.21
N LEU A 59 -7.36 -12.43 -7.45
CA LEU A 59 -7.43 -13.20 -6.21
C LEU A 59 -7.62 -14.73 -6.48
N PRO A 60 -7.53 -15.59 -5.45
CA PRO A 60 -7.70 -17.02 -5.60
C PRO A 60 -9.07 -17.42 -6.19
N GLY A 61 -9.07 -18.20 -7.24
CA GLY A 61 -10.31 -18.76 -7.80
C GLY A 61 -11.15 -17.83 -8.66
N TYR A 62 -10.88 -16.52 -8.70
CA TYR A 62 -11.69 -15.54 -9.43
C TYR A 62 -10.81 -14.56 -10.21
N LYS A 63 -10.90 -14.59 -11.55
CA LYS A 63 -10.10 -13.71 -12.42
C LYS A 63 -10.76 -12.34 -12.55
N MET A 64 -9.97 -11.28 -12.60
CA MET A 64 -10.48 -9.95 -12.92
C MET A 64 -11.04 -9.92 -14.34
N PRO A 65 -12.27 -9.39 -14.54
CA PRO A 65 -12.92 -9.27 -15.84
C PRO A 65 -12.09 -8.51 -16.87
N ARG A 66 -12.16 -8.92 -18.15
CA ARG A 66 -11.44 -8.23 -19.22
C ARG A 66 -11.94 -6.80 -19.47
N ARG A 67 -13.20 -6.51 -19.11
CA ARG A 67 -13.80 -5.17 -19.27
C ARG A 67 -13.08 -4.08 -18.49
N TYR A 68 -12.32 -4.43 -17.43
CA TYR A 68 -11.53 -3.47 -16.63
C TYR A 68 -10.25 -2.97 -17.33
N GLY A 69 -9.96 -3.42 -18.54
CA GLY A 69 -8.72 -3.08 -19.22
C GLY A 69 -7.49 -3.73 -18.60
N ASP A 70 -6.30 -3.30 -19.00
CA ASP A 70 -5.05 -3.85 -18.44
C ASP A 70 -4.66 -3.19 -17.12
N TRP A 71 -4.99 -1.94 -16.95
CA TRP A 71 -4.75 -1.14 -15.72
C TRP A 71 -6.09 -0.87 -15.06
N VAL A 72 -6.39 -1.67 -14.03
CA VAL A 72 -7.71 -1.69 -13.38
C VAL A 72 -7.90 -0.43 -12.55
N SER A 73 -9.01 0.29 -12.76
CA SER A 73 -9.33 1.50 -11.99
C SER A 73 -9.65 1.19 -10.53
N ARG A 74 -9.56 2.21 -9.68
CA ARG A 74 -9.97 2.14 -8.27
C ARG A 74 -11.38 1.56 -8.11
N ASP A 75 -12.32 2.05 -8.91
CA ASP A 75 -13.73 1.65 -8.81
C ASP A 75 -13.95 0.21 -9.30
N ASP A 76 -13.28 -0.19 -10.38
CA ASP A 76 -13.28 -1.58 -10.84
C ASP A 76 -12.64 -2.55 -9.83
N VAL A 77 -11.62 -2.09 -9.05
CA VAL A 77 -11.09 -2.90 -7.95
C VAL A 77 -12.14 -3.11 -6.87
N VAL A 78 -12.89 -2.08 -6.52
CA VAL A 78 -13.96 -2.18 -5.52
C VAL A 78 -15.05 -3.13 -6.01
N GLU A 79 -15.55 -2.96 -7.23
CA GLU A 79 -16.53 -3.85 -7.86
C GLU A 79 -16.03 -5.31 -7.87
N TYR A 80 -14.76 -5.51 -8.24
CA TYR A 80 -14.15 -6.82 -8.23
C TYR A 80 -14.12 -7.49 -6.84
N LEU A 81 -13.89 -6.71 -5.77
CA LEU A 81 -13.88 -7.24 -4.40
C LEU A 81 -15.29 -7.60 -3.93
N GLU A 82 -16.31 -6.84 -4.31
CA GLU A 82 -17.72 -7.15 -4.04
C GLU A 82 -18.16 -8.40 -4.79
N ASP A 83 -17.87 -8.47 -6.10
CA ASP A 83 -18.12 -9.67 -6.93
C ASP A 83 -17.38 -10.91 -6.37
N TYR A 84 -16.19 -10.73 -5.80
CA TYR A 84 -15.41 -11.80 -5.19
C TYR A 84 -16.10 -12.39 -3.96
N VAL A 85 -16.69 -11.52 -3.11
CA VAL A 85 -17.48 -11.95 -1.93
C VAL A 85 -18.65 -12.79 -2.37
N ASP A 86 -19.41 -12.34 -3.36
CA ASP A 86 -20.60 -13.03 -3.88
C ASP A 86 -20.21 -14.37 -4.53
N ALA A 87 -19.19 -14.37 -5.40
CA ALA A 87 -18.74 -15.58 -6.11
C ALA A 87 -18.24 -16.69 -5.18
N HIS A 88 -17.71 -16.34 -4.00
CA HIS A 88 -17.21 -17.31 -3.03
C HIS A 88 -18.16 -17.48 -1.83
N ASN A 89 -19.30 -16.80 -1.80
CA ASN A 89 -20.25 -16.77 -0.68
C ASN A 89 -19.54 -16.58 0.68
N ILE A 90 -18.75 -15.48 0.78
CA ILE A 90 -17.96 -15.15 1.97
C ILE A 90 -18.86 -14.43 2.98
N ASP A 91 -18.87 -14.87 4.24
CA ASP A 91 -19.55 -14.16 5.34
C ASP A 91 -18.75 -12.93 5.74
N VAL A 92 -19.18 -11.75 5.31
CA VAL A 92 -18.59 -10.45 5.66
C VAL A 92 -19.52 -9.67 6.57
N ARG A 93 -19.04 -9.38 7.78
CA ARG A 93 -19.74 -8.54 8.76
C ARG A 93 -19.17 -7.12 8.66
N GLN A 94 -19.89 -6.26 7.97
CA GLN A 94 -19.55 -4.85 7.81
C GLN A 94 -20.05 -4.03 9.02
N GLY A 95 -19.38 -2.92 9.34
CA GLY A 95 -19.67 -2.08 10.50
C GLY A 95 -19.14 -2.65 11.83
N VAL A 96 -18.33 -3.70 11.80
CA VAL A 96 -17.81 -4.37 12.98
C VAL A 96 -16.32 -4.01 13.16
N GLU A 97 -16.02 -3.16 14.12
CA GLU A 97 -14.66 -2.80 14.48
C GLU A 97 -14.06 -3.80 15.47
N VAL A 98 -12.89 -4.36 15.14
CA VAL A 98 -12.13 -5.20 16.07
C VAL A 98 -11.27 -4.30 16.95
N GLU A 99 -11.48 -4.40 18.25
CA GLU A 99 -10.86 -3.56 19.28
C GLU A 99 -9.64 -4.21 19.93
N GLY A 100 -9.57 -5.57 19.93
CA GLY A 100 -8.47 -6.28 20.55
C GLY A 100 -8.57 -7.79 20.38
N LEU A 101 -7.44 -8.46 20.65
CA LEU A 101 -7.28 -9.90 20.60
C LEU A 101 -6.75 -10.41 21.94
N GLU A 102 -7.36 -11.47 22.46
CA GLU A 102 -6.97 -12.10 23.71
C GLU A 102 -6.85 -13.62 23.51
N ARG A 103 -5.91 -14.25 24.21
CA ARG A 103 -5.85 -15.72 24.25
C ARG A 103 -7.05 -16.28 25.01
N ASP A 104 -7.69 -17.31 24.43
CA ASP A 104 -8.82 -18.00 25.05
C ASP A 104 -8.62 -19.53 24.86
N GLY A 105 -8.04 -20.17 25.86
CA GLY A 105 -7.61 -21.56 25.76
C GLY A 105 -6.62 -21.78 24.62
N ASP A 106 -6.93 -22.70 23.71
CA ASP A 106 -6.13 -22.99 22.51
C ASP A 106 -6.45 -22.06 21.32
N GLY A 107 -7.38 -21.12 21.52
CA GLY A 107 -7.83 -20.17 20.47
C GLY A 107 -7.68 -18.72 20.88
N TRP A 108 -8.53 -17.90 20.26
CA TRP A 108 -8.54 -16.45 20.38
C TRP A 108 -9.96 -15.95 20.64
N ARG A 109 -10.07 -15.01 21.56
CA ARG A 109 -11.21 -14.13 21.71
C ARG A 109 -10.94 -12.85 20.95
N VAL A 110 -11.84 -12.49 20.05
CA VAL A 110 -11.80 -11.26 19.25
C VAL A 110 -12.85 -10.33 19.81
N ARG A 111 -12.40 -9.26 20.47
CA ARG A 111 -13.30 -8.22 21.00
C ARG A 111 -13.67 -7.24 19.90
N THR A 112 -14.97 -6.94 19.78
CA THR A 112 -15.48 -6.04 18.75
C THR A 112 -16.57 -5.10 19.27
N SER A 113 -16.87 -4.05 18.50
CA SER A 113 -17.95 -3.09 18.76
C SER A 113 -19.35 -3.73 18.81
N GLU A 114 -19.54 -4.91 18.20
CA GLU A 114 -20.83 -5.58 18.06
C GLU A 114 -20.91 -6.91 18.84
N GLY A 115 -20.01 -7.09 19.82
CA GLY A 115 -19.90 -8.30 20.61
C GLY A 115 -18.70 -9.17 20.20
N ASP A 116 -18.40 -10.17 21.03
CA ASP A 116 -17.16 -10.94 20.90
C ASP A 116 -17.33 -12.16 20.02
N PHE A 117 -16.26 -12.50 19.31
CA PHE A 117 -16.09 -13.74 18.55
C PHE A 117 -15.04 -14.64 19.21
N SER A 118 -15.16 -15.95 19.03
CA SER A 118 -14.18 -16.93 19.45
C SER A 118 -13.79 -17.81 18.26
N ALA A 119 -12.50 -17.96 18.01
CA ALA A 119 -12.01 -18.80 16.94
C ALA A 119 -10.67 -19.45 17.26
N PRO A 120 -10.41 -20.70 16.84
CA PRO A 120 -9.10 -21.33 17.00
C PRO A 120 -8.02 -20.67 16.12
N ARG A 121 -8.43 -19.92 15.08
CA ARG A 121 -7.51 -19.27 14.14
C ARG A 121 -8.01 -17.86 13.81
N VAL A 122 -7.08 -16.90 13.81
CA VAL A 122 -7.34 -15.51 13.42
C VAL A 122 -6.36 -15.07 12.35
N VAL A 123 -6.85 -14.35 11.34
CA VAL A 123 -6.01 -13.78 10.28
C VAL A 123 -6.15 -12.26 10.29
N ILE A 124 -5.05 -11.57 10.56
CA ILE A 124 -5.00 -10.10 10.54
C ILE A 124 -4.66 -9.65 9.10
N ALA A 125 -5.60 -8.93 8.49
CA ALA A 125 -5.55 -8.45 7.11
C ALA A 125 -5.96 -6.97 7.00
N THR A 126 -5.66 -6.16 8.03
CA THR A 126 -6.11 -4.76 8.15
C THR A 126 -5.37 -3.79 7.22
N GLY A 127 -4.39 -4.28 6.46
CA GLY A 127 -3.59 -3.49 5.53
C GLY A 127 -2.47 -2.69 6.19
N TYR A 128 -1.57 -2.15 5.38
CA TYR A 128 -0.38 -1.44 5.86
C TYR A 128 -0.48 0.09 5.76
N ASN A 129 -1.58 0.63 5.22
CA ASN A 129 -1.84 2.07 5.07
C ASN A 129 -3.00 2.50 5.97
N LYS A 130 -2.89 2.31 7.30
CA LYS A 130 -4.00 2.56 8.22
C LYS A 130 -4.08 4.00 8.69
N HIS A 131 -2.96 4.56 9.15
CA HIS A 131 -2.91 5.93 9.65
C HIS A 131 -1.99 6.78 8.78
N GLN A 132 -2.45 7.96 8.39
CA GLN A 132 -1.67 8.96 7.67
C GLN A 132 -0.48 9.40 8.53
N HIS A 133 0.70 9.45 7.92
CA HIS A 133 1.91 9.90 8.59
C HIS A 133 2.27 11.31 8.10
N LEU A 134 2.12 12.30 8.98
CA LEU A 134 2.68 13.64 8.77
C LEU A 134 3.98 13.73 9.58
N PRO A 135 5.12 14.10 8.96
CA PRO A 135 6.33 14.39 9.69
C PRO A 135 6.13 15.56 10.66
N ASP A 136 6.85 15.54 11.76
CA ASP A 136 6.86 16.61 12.75
C ASP A 136 7.74 17.78 12.26
N TRP A 137 7.22 18.51 11.28
CA TRP A 137 7.93 19.67 10.75
C TRP A 137 7.83 20.86 11.72
N PRO A 138 8.96 21.47 12.13
CA PRO A 138 8.94 22.67 12.93
C PRO A 138 8.08 23.77 12.30
N GLY A 139 7.22 24.41 13.09
CA GLY A 139 6.36 25.51 12.66
C GLY A 139 5.19 25.15 11.76
N LEU A 140 4.88 23.85 11.61
CA LEU A 140 3.74 23.41 10.79
C LEU A 140 2.41 24.03 11.23
N ASP A 141 2.23 24.27 12.51
CA ASP A 141 1.07 24.91 13.13
C ASP A 141 0.94 26.41 12.74
N THR A 142 2.00 27.02 12.24
CA THR A 142 2.00 28.42 11.75
C THR A 142 1.63 28.55 10.28
N TYR A 143 1.59 27.44 9.54
CA TYR A 143 1.36 27.48 8.10
C TYR A 143 -0.03 28.02 7.76
N THR A 144 -0.07 29.01 6.87
CA THR A 144 -1.30 29.73 6.51
C THR A 144 -1.97 29.23 5.22
N GLY A 145 -1.29 28.37 4.44
CA GLY A 145 -1.85 27.75 3.25
C GLY A 145 -2.63 26.46 3.56
N ASP A 146 -3.17 25.85 2.54
CA ASP A 146 -3.89 24.58 2.66
C ASP A 146 -2.90 23.42 2.86
N LEU A 147 -3.07 22.63 3.93
CA LEU A 147 -2.31 21.40 4.14
C LEU A 147 -3.25 20.18 4.07
N THR A 148 -2.91 19.25 3.20
CA THR A 148 -3.62 17.95 3.13
C THR A 148 -2.65 16.78 3.03
N HIS A 149 -3.04 15.62 3.54
CA HIS A 149 -2.31 14.38 3.30
C HIS A 149 -2.82 13.70 2.02
N SER A 150 -1.94 13.02 1.27
CA SER A 150 -2.30 12.30 0.04
C SER A 150 -3.44 11.28 0.21
N GLY A 151 -3.65 10.78 1.43
CA GLY A 151 -4.78 9.93 1.78
C GLY A 151 -6.14 10.63 1.80
N ASN A 152 -6.16 11.97 1.87
CA ASN A 152 -7.37 12.80 1.80
C ASN A 152 -7.53 13.48 0.44
N TYR A 153 -6.50 13.44 -0.40
CA TYR A 153 -6.58 13.94 -1.77
C TYR A 153 -7.56 13.09 -2.59
N LYS A 154 -8.48 13.73 -3.31
CA LYS A 154 -9.45 13.06 -4.20
C LYS A 154 -9.16 13.33 -5.67
N ASN A 155 -9.03 14.59 -6.02
CA ASN A 155 -8.73 15.07 -7.38
C ASN A 155 -8.13 16.47 -7.31
N ALA A 156 -7.74 17.00 -8.45
CA ALA A 156 -7.07 18.28 -8.56
C ALA A 156 -8.01 19.50 -8.58
N ASP A 157 -9.32 19.35 -8.61
CA ASP A 157 -10.28 20.46 -8.72
C ASP A 157 -10.03 21.60 -7.71
N PRO A 158 -9.75 21.34 -6.40
CA PRO A 158 -9.50 22.39 -5.43
C PRO A 158 -8.20 23.18 -5.67
N TYR A 159 -7.34 22.67 -6.56
CA TYR A 159 -5.98 23.19 -6.76
C TYR A 159 -5.79 23.88 -8.13
N VAL A 160 -6.84 23.98 -8.93
CA VAL A 160 -6.80 24.68 -10.22
C VAL A 160 -6.35 26.13 -10.02
N GLY A 161 -5.34 26.57 -10.77
CA GLY A 161 -4.75 27.91 -10.69
C GLY A 161 -3.87 28.18 -9.47
N LYS A 162 -3.66 27.20 -8.56
CA LYS A 162 -2.82 27.33 -7.37
C LYS A 162 -1.37 26.92 -7.60
N ASN A 163 -0.47 27.44 -6.77
CA ASN A 163 0.89 26.93 -6.61
C ASN A 163 0.85 25.80 -5.56
N VAL A 164 1.23 24.59 -5.94
CA VAL A 164 1.10 23.42 -5.07
C VAL A 164 2.45 22.76 -4.85
N LEU A 165 2.78 22.51 -3.58
CA LEU A 165 3.93 21.71 -3.19
C LEU A 165 3.46 20.30 -2.85
N VAL A 166 3.96 19.29 -3.59
CA VAL A 166 3.76 17.88 -3.27
C VAL A 166 5.00 17.37 -2.55
N VAL A 167 4.85 16.90 -1.31
CA VAL A 167 5.97 16.39 -0.50
C VAL A 167 6.00 14.89 -0.54
N GLY A 168 7.08 14.33 -1.07
CA GLY A 168 7.30 12.87 -1.11
C GLY A 168 7.35 12.29 -2.52
N THR A 169 8.20 11.28 -2.66
CA THR A 169 8.58 10.62 -3.92
C THR A 169 8.03 9.20 -4.03
N GLY A 170 6.88 8.93 -3.43
CA GLY A 170 6.15 7.67 -3.65
C GLY A 170 5.23 7.75 -4.87
N ASN A 171 4.58 6.63 -5.21
CA ASN A 171 3.62 6.58 -6.33
C ASN A 171 2.52 7.65 -6.19
N SER A 172 1.96 7.84 -4.99
CA SER A 172 0.93 8.86 -4.76
C SER A 172 1.43 10.27 -5.06
N GLY A 173 2.64 10.64 -4.59
CA GLY A 173 3.21 11.97 -4.88
C GLY A 173 3.42 12.17 -6.39
N ALA A 174 3.94 11.17 -7.07
CA ALA A 174 4.17 11.20 -8.52
C ALA A 174 2.86 11.38 -9.31
N GLU A 175 1.84 10.57 -9.00
CA GLU A 175 0.55 10.63 -9.69
C GLU A 175 -0.23 11.92 -9.38
N ILE A 176 -0.14 12.43 -8.15
CA ILE A 176 -0.75 13.71 -7.76
C ILE A 176 -0.11 14.87 -8.53
N CYS A 177 1.23 14.87 -8.72
CA CYS A 177 1.88 15.89 -9.55
C CYS A 177 1.34 15.89 -10.97
N VAL A 178 1.17 14.73 -11.58
CA VAL A 178 0.61 14.59 -12.93
C VAL A 178 -0.84 15.09 -12.96
N ASP A 179 -1.66 14.66 -12.01
CA ASP A 179 -3.06 15.08 -11.90
C ASP A 179 -3.22 16.60 -11.79
N LEU A 180 -2.41 17.24 -10.95
CA LEU A 180 -2.39 18.69 -10.76
C LEU A 180 -2.05 19.44 -12.04
N ILE A 181 -1.02 19.00 -12.78
CA ILE A 181 -0.62 19.63 -14.04
C ILE A 181 -1.71 19.46 -15.10
N GLU A 182 -2.23 18.26 -15.29
CA GLU A 182 -3.27 17.96 -16.30
C GLU A 182 -4.56 18.73 -16.02
N SER A 183 -4.86 19.01 -14.75
CA SER A 183 -6.07 19.72 -14.32
C SER A 183 -5.90 21.24 -14.24
N GLY A 184 -4.69 21.78 -14.48
CA GLY A 184 -4.48 23.22 -14.59
C GLY A 184 -4.06 23.92 -13.28
N ALA A 185 -3.35 23.24 -12.38
CA ALA A 185 -2.59 23.92 -11.34
C ALA A 185 -1.59 24.90 -11.98
N LYS A 186 -1.40 26.07 -11.35
CA LYS A 186 -0.56 27.12 -11.91
C LYS A 186 0.92 26.76 -11.87
N HIS A 187 1.36 26.15 -10.79
CA HIS A 187 2.74 25.71 -10.58
C HIS A 187 2.75 24.51 -9.65
N VAL A 188 3.48 23.45 -10.02
CA VAL A 188 3.61 22.23 -9.24
C VAL A 188 5.07 21.99 -8.91
N GLN A 189 5.37 21.93 -7.62
CA GLN A 189 6.69 21.61 -7.09
C GLN A 189 6.64 20.25 -6.39
N MET A 190 7.68 19.41 -6.58
CA MET A 190 7.84 18.14 -5.91
C MET A 190 9.05 18.18 -4.98
N SER A 191 8.80 18.10 -3.66
CA SER A 191 9.87 18.08 -2.66
C SER A 191 10.47 16.68 -2.52
N VAL A 192 11.78 16.59 -2.72
CA VAL A 192 12.54 15.33 -2.76
C VAL A 192 13.56 15.28 -1.61
N ARG A 193 13.33 14.41 -0.63
CA ARG A 193 14.29 14.13 0.44
C ARG A 193 15.34 13.09 0.04
N THR A 194 14.89 12.03 -0.60
CA THR A 194 15.75 10.94 -1.08
C THR A 194 15.36 10.64 -2.52
N PRO A 195 16.34 10.65 -3.45
CA PRO A 195 16.07 10.34 -4.84
C PRO A 195 15.39 8.97 -4.99
N PRO A 196 14.23 8.91 -5.65
CA PRO A 196 13.51 7.67 -5.86
C PRO A 196 14.12 6.88 -7.03
N THR A 197 13.86 5.58 -7.04
CA THR A 197 13.94 4.82 -8.28
C THR A 197 12.68 5.06 -9.09
N VAL A 198 12.82 5.27 -10.39
CA VAL A 198 11.70 5.42 -11.32
C VAL A 198 11.72 4.28 -12.34
N LEU A 199 10.62 3.59 -12.49
CA LEU A 199 10.41 2.52 -13.47
C LEU A 199 9.16 2.81 -14.28
N LEU A 200 9.15 2.43 -15.56
CA LEU A 200 7.94 2.52 -16.35
C LEU A 200 6.91 1.48 -15.91
N ARG A 201 5.66 1.91 -15.70
CA ARG A 201 4.53 1.00 -15.47
C ARG A 201 4.28 0.14 -16.70
N ASP A 202 4.36 0.74 -17.87
CA ASP A 202 4.25 0.10 -19.18
C ASP A 202 5.48 0.44 -20.04
N ASN A 203 6.10 -0.56 -20.61
CA ASN A 203 7.20 -0.39 -21.55
C ASN A 203 6.78 -0.96 -22.91
N ASN A 204 6.15 -0.13 -23.74
CA ASN A 204 5.66 -0.49 -25.08
C ASN A 204 4.77 -1.75 -25.08
N GLY A 205 3.80 -1.80 -24.17
CA GLY A 205 2.87 -2.92 -24.03
C GLY A 205 3.39 -4.07 -23.16
N MET A 206 4.62 -3.95 -22.60
CA MET A 206 5.14 -4.92 -21.64
C MET A 206 5.05 -4.32 -20.23
N PRO A 207 4.22 -4.89 -19.34
CA PRO A 207 4.07 -4.39 -17.99
C PRO A 207 5.38 -4.48 -17.19
N GLY A 208 5.77 -3.40 -16.49
CA GLY A 208 6.95 -3.36 -15.63
C GLY A 208 6.93 -4.44 -14.54
N GLN A 209 5.74 -4.82 -14.06
CA GLN A 209 5.54 -5.93 -13.12
C GLN A 209 6.09 -7.27 -13.66
N ALA A 210 6.04 -7.54 -14.96
CA ALA A 210 6.54 -8.78 -15.54
C ALA A 210 8.05 -8.94 -15.30
N PHE A 211 8.81 -7.83 -15.37
CA PHE A 211 10.22 -7.79 -15.01
C PHE A 211 10.41 -8.06 -13.50
N GLY A 212 9.57 -7.47 -12.64
CA GLY A 212 9.61 -7.75 -11.20
C GLY A 212 9.37 -9.24 -10.87
N VAL A 213 8.47 -9.90 -11.59
CA VAL A 213 8.24 -11.36 -11.46
C VAL A 213 9.45 -12.16 -11.93
N LEU A 214 10.08 -11.77 -13.03
CA LEU A 214 11.25 -12.45 -13.60
C LEU A 214 12.47 -12.28 -12.69
N PHE A 215 12.72 -11.06 -12.21
CA PHE A 215 13.95 -10.73 -11.48
C PHE A 215 13.89 -11.02 -9.98
N ARG A 216 12.72 -11.36 -9.42
CA ARG A 216 12.57 -11.60 -7.98
C ARG A 216 13.48 -12.71 -7.40
N HIS A 217 13.99 -13.59 -8.24
CA HIS A 217 14.89 -14.69 -7.87
C HIS A 217 16.37 -14.42 -8.17
N MET A 218 16.66 -13.25 -8.74
CA MET A 218 18.03 -12.86 -9.04
C MET A 218 18.80 -12.48 -7.74
N PRO A 219 20.10 -12.77 -7.66
CA PRO A 219 20.90 -12.34 -6.52
C PRO A 219 20.86 -10.82 -6.32
N VAL A 220 20.58 -10.39 -5.09
CA VAL A 220 20.37 -8.98 -4.73
C VAL A 220 21.54 -8.10 -5.17
N GLY A 221 22.80 -8.53 -4.94
CA GLY A 221 23.99 -7.77 -5.34
C GLY A 221 24.13 -7.60 -6.86
N MET A 222 23.59 -8.53 -7.65
CA MET A 222 23.55 -8.39 -9.12
C MET A 222 22.53 -7.33 -9.52
N MET A 223 21.36 -7.37 -8.90
CA MET A 223 20.31 -6.38 -9.16
C MET A 223 20.74 -4.97 -8.73
N ASP A 224 21.40 -4.81 -7.59
CA ASP A 224 21.93 -3.52 -7.16
C ASP A 224 22.91 -2.90 -8.17
N ARG A 225 23.71 -3.72 -8.83
CA ARG A 225 24.63 -3.24 -9.87
C ARG A 225 23.92 -2.91 -11.18
N ALA A 226 22.91 -3.71 -11.53
CA ALA A 226 22.14 -3.52 -12.78
C ALA A 226 21.11 -2.39 -12.67
N TRP A 227 20.62 -2.08 -11.48
CA TRP A 227 19.50 -1.18 -11.24
C TRP A 227 19.66 0.23 -11.82
N PRO A 228 20.82 0.93 -11.65
CA PRO A 228 21.02 2.25 -12.24
C PRO A 228 20.98 2.22 -13.78
N LEU A 229 21.50 1.14 -14.38
CA LEU A 229 21.47 0.96 -15.84
C LEU A 229 20.03 0.69 -16.33
N ILE A 230 19.28 -0.15 -15.61
CA ILE A 230 17.88 -0.42 -15.91
C ILE A 230 17.08 0.88 -15.89
N GLN A 231 17.25 1.70 -14.85
CA GLN A 231 16.58 3.00 -14.77
C GLN A 231 17.00 3.93 -15.91
N LYS A 232 18.31 4.07 -16.15
CA LYS A 232 18.83 4.95 -17.22
C LYS A 232 18.31 4.55 -18.60
N THR A 233 18.19 3.25 -18.89
CA THR A 233 17.65 2.77 -20.17
C THR A 233 16.14 2.92 -20.28
N ALA A 234 15.41 2.82 -19.14
CA ALA A 234 13.96 2.92 -19.12
C ALA A 234 13.44 4.37 -19.21
N VAL A 235 14.02 5.29 -18.41
CA VAL A 235 13.51 6.66 -18.27
C VAL A 235 14.51 7.74 -18.66
N GLY A 236 15.78 7.38 -18.87
CA GLY A 236 16.89 8.32 -19.14
C GLY A 236 17.49 8.86 -17.84
N ASP A 237 18.38 9.85 -18.00
CA ASP A 237 18.96 10.59 -16.87
C ASP A 237 18.05 11.77 -16.52
N LEU A 238 17.41 11.70 -15.34
CA LEU A 238 16.51 12.74 -14.86
C LEU A 238 17.21 13.81 -14.00
N SER A 239 18.52 13.71 -13.79
CA SER A 239 19.29 14.68 -12.98
C SER A 239 19.29 16.08 -13.61
N GLU A 240 19.25 16.18 -14.94
CA GLU A 240 19.11 17.45 -15.67
C GLU A 240 17.77 18.17 -15.38
N TYR A 241 16.79 17.43 -14.87
CA TYR A 241 15.45 17.92 -14.53
C TYR A 241 15.26 18.03 -13.00
N GLY A 242 16.36 17.99 -12.25
CA GLY A 242 16.35 18.14 -10.79
C GLY A 242 16.10 16.86 -10.00
N LEU A 243 15.89 15.72 -10.65
CA LEU A 243 15.68 14.43 -9.98
C LEU A 243 16.94 13.55 -10.09
N PRO A 244 17.84 13.57 -9.06
CA PRO A 244 19.08 12.81 -9.12
C PRO A 244 18.84 11.29 -9.21
N LEU A 245 19.86 10.58 -9.69
CA LEU A 245 19.83 9.11 -9.69
C LEU A 245 19.78 8.57 -8.25
N PRO A 246 19.07 7.46 -8.03
CA PRO A 246 19.02 6.83 -6.72
C PRO A 246 20.43 6.38 -6.29
N PRO A 247 20.72 6.39 -4.96
CA PRO A 247 21.99 5.94 -4.46
C PRO A 247 22.22 4.45 -4.76
N PRO A 248 23.49 3.99 -4.76
CA PRO A 248 23.83 2.58 -4.89
C PRO A 248 23.09 1.70 -3.87
N GLY A 249 22.72 0.48 -4.24
CA GLY A 249 21.95 -0.42 -3.37
C GLY A 249 20.45 -0.12 -3.33
N ALA A 250 19.92 0.55 -4.34
CA ALA A 250 18.50 0.90 -4.39
C ALA A 250 17.58 -0.33 -4.36
N TYR A 251 17.96 -1.45 -4.98
CA TYR A 251 17.19 -2.69 -4.94
C TYR A 251 17.24 -3.36 -3.56
N SER A 252 18.41 -3.43 -2.92
CA SER A 252 18.55 -3.86 -1.52
C SER A 252 17.70 -3.01 -0.59
N LYS A 253 17.70 -1.69 -0.78
CA LYS A 253 16.92 -0.74 0.01
C LYS A 253 15.42 -0.95 -0.18
N PHE A 254 14.99 -1.19 -1.42
CA PHE A 254 13.59 -1.55 -1.70
C PHE A 254 13.15 -2.79 -0.90
N LEU A 255 13.94 -3.87 -0.94
CA LEU A 255 13.61 -5.11 -0.24
C LEU A 255 13.66 -4.97 1.29
N ARG A 256 14.62 -4.19 1.80
CA ARG A 256 14.82 -4.03 3.25
C ARG A 256 13.88 -2.99 3.86
N ASP A 257 13.68 -1.86 3.19
CA ASP A 257 13.07 -0.67 3.76
C ASP A 257 11.64 -0.43 3.26
N ASP A 258 11.08 -1.35 2.45
CA ASP A 258 9.76 -1.23 1.81
C ASP A 258 9.59 0.04 0.94
N VAL A 259 10.71 0.63 0.47
CA VAL A 259 10.70 1.84 -0.36
C VAL A 259 10.33 1.47 -1.79
N THR A 260 9.07 1.70 -2.17
CA THR A 260 8.57 1.40 -3.51
C THR A 260 9.20 2.31 -4.56
N PRO A 261 9.65 1.76 -5.71
CA PRO A 261 9.96 2.61 -6.87
C PRO A 261 8.69 3.33 -7.35
N ILE A 262 8.86 4.51 -7.91
CA ILE A 262 7.80 5.17 -8.67
C ILE A 262 7.54 4.30 -9.91
N LEU A 263 6.31 3.88 -10.09
CA LEU A 263 5.84 3.28 -11.34
C LEU A 263 5.24 4.40 -12.19
N ASP A 264 6.03 4.91 -13.11
CA ASP A 264 5.72 6.11 -13.86
C ASP A 264 4.43 6.01 -14.67
N VAL A 265 3.59 7.01 -14.51
CA VAL A 265 2.33 7.19 -15.22
C VAL A 265 2.22 8.60 -15.84
N GLY A 266 3.37 9.19 -16.18
CA GLY A 266 3.45 10.52 -16.79
C GLY A 266 4.38 11.50 -16.08
N LEU A 267 4.86 11.22 -14.86
CA LEU A 267 5.76 12.12 -14.13
C LEU A 267 7.06 12.38 -14.92
N VAL A 268 7.62 11.36 -15.57
CA VAL A 268 8.87 11.49 -16.35
C VAL A 268 8.70 12.51 -17.48
N GLU A 269 7.56 12.50 -18.16
CA GLU A 269 7.23 13.47 -19.21
C GLU A 269 7.08 14.87 -18.61
N MET A 270 6.33 15.03 -17.51
CA MET A 270 6.14 16.32 -16.84
C MET A 270 7.46 16.93 -16.35
N LEU A 271 8.40 16.10 -15.88
CA LEU A 271 9.75 16.54 -15.50
C LEU A 271 10.56 17.02 -16.73
N LYS A 272 10.57 16.24 -17.81
CA LYS A 272 11.29 16.58 -19.06
C LYS A 272 10.77 17.86 -19.70
N GLU A 273 9.46 18.09 -19.61
CA GLU A 273 8.81 19.31 -20.07
C GLU A 273 8.91 20.48 -19.06
N ARG A 274 9.58 20.26 -17.92
CA ARG A 274 9.73 21.26 -16.83
C ARG A 274 8.39 21.79 -16.30
N LYS A 275 7.35 20.99 -16.38
CA LYS A 275 6.02 21.29 -15.81
C LYS A 275 5.97 21.01 -14.30
N VAL A 276 6.74 20.03 -13.84
CA VAL A 276 6.95 19.77 -12.41
C VAL A 276 8.38 20.20 -12.06
N GLU A 277 8.51 21.09 -11.09
CA GLU A 277 9.79 21.55 -10.55
C GLU A 277 10.18 20.67 -9.36
N VAL A 278 11.39 20.11 -9.40
CA VAL A 278 11.94 19.36 -8.25
C VAL A 278 12.64 20.32 -7.31
N VAL A 279 12.27 20.27 -6.03
CA VAL A 279 12.84 21.11 -4.97
C VAL A 279 13.41 20.25 -3.83
N ALA A 280 14.25 20.84 -2.99
CA ALA A 280 14.84 20.18 -1.84
C ALA A 280 13.78 19.73 -0.81
N ALA A 281 14.18 18.93 0.16
CA ALA A 281 13.29 18.47 1.23
C ALA A 281 12.74 19.64 2.04
N VAL A 282 11.49 19.52 2.49
CA VAL A 282 10.92 20.47 3.47
C VAL A 282 11.69 20.34 4.79
N GLU A 283 12.18 21.46 5.31
CA GLU A 283 12.84 21.55 6.61
C GLU A 283 11.88 22.02 7.70
N ARG A 284 11.19 23.16 7.47
CA ARG A 284 10.25 23.77 8.40
C ARG A 284 9.26 24.71 7.72
N PHE A 285 8.27 25.14 8.47
CA PHE A 285 7.28 26.13 8.05
C PHE A 285 7.44 27.44 8.85
N GLU A 286 7.23 28.58 8.19
CA GLU A 286 7.27 29.91 8.80
C GLU A 286 6.13 30.77 8.20
N GLY A 287 4.92 30.70 8.77
CA GLY A 287 3.74 31.36 8.23
C GLY A 287 3.37 30.87 6.84
N ALA A 288 3.44 31.71 5.81
CA ALA A 288 3.20 31.32 4.42
C ALA A 288 4.43 30.65 3.77
N ASP A 289 5.62 30.80 4.37
CA ASP A 289 6.86 30.26 3.82
C ASP A 289 7.06 28.80 4.19
N VAL A 290 7.46 28.02 3.21
CA VAL A 290 8.04 26.67 3.38
C VAL A 290 9.54 26.81 3.14
N VAL A 291 10.33 26.54 4.18
CA VAL A 291 11.79 26.55 4.12
C VAL A 291 12.29 25.17 3.74
N LEU A 292 13.16 25.13 2.75
CA LEU A 292 13.72 23.89 2.22
C LEU A 292 15.13 23.63 2.78
N ALA A 293 15.57 22.39 2.71
CA ALA A 293 16.85 21.94 3.27
C ALA A 293 18.10 22.57 2.61
N ASP A 294 17.96 23.17 1.43
CA ASP A 294 19.00 23.95 0.76
C ASP A 294 19.00 25.45 1.18
N GLY A 295 18.12 25.83 2.10
CA GLY A 295 17.94 27.19 2.58
C GLY A 295 17.01 28.05 1.73
N SER A 296 16.52 27.54 0.60
CA SER A 296 15.55 28.28 -0.23
C SER A 296 14.17 28.36 0.45
N ARG A 297 13.37 29.32 0.04
CA ARG A 297 12.02 29.58 0.55
C ARG A 297 11.02 29.60 -0.60
N ILE A 298 9.90 28.94 -0.42
CA ILE A 298 8.79 28.92 -1.37
C ILE A 298 7.48 29.27 -0.65
N GLN A 299 6.50 29.76 -1.39
CA GLN A 299 5.18 30.12 -0.85
C GLN A 299 4.09 29.40 -1.65
N PRO A 300 3.88 28.10 -1.40
CA PRO A 300 2.79 27.37 -2.04
C PRO A 300 1.44 27.79 -1.43
N ASP A 301 0.40 27.87 -2.27
CA ASP A 301 -0.98 28.05 -1.82
C ASP A 301 -1.50 26.78 -1.10
N ALA A 302 -0.95 25.62 -1.47
CA ALA A 302 -1.29 24.33 -0.87
C ALA A 302 -0.08 23.39 -0.78
N VAL A 303 -0.05 22.58 0.28
CA VAL A 303 0.91 21.50 0.48
C VAL A 303 0.16 20.16 0.53
N ILE A 304 0.57 19.22 -0.31
CA ILE A 304 0.03 17.86 -0.32
C ILE A 304 1.11 16.90 0.20
N ALA A 305 0.93 16.35 1.40
CA ALA A 305 1.88 15.48 2.06
C ALA A 305 1.72 14.02 1.58
N GLY A 306 2.52 13.61 0.62
CA GLY A 306 2.69 12.22 0.17
C GLY A 306 3.70 11.46 1.03
N THR A 307 3.59 11.57 2.34
CA THR A 307 4.60 11.13 3.33
C THR A 307 4.36 9.73 3.88
N GLY A 308 3.37 9.02 3.32
CA GLY A 308 3.10 7.62 3.62
C GLY A 308 2.18 7.40 4.82
N PHE A 309 2.16 6.15 5.31
CA PHE A 309 1.23 5.69 6.32
C PHE A 309 1.92 4.79 7.34
N THR A 310 1.33 4.66 8.53
CA THR A 310 1.68 3.64 9.51
C THR A 310 0.66 2.50 9.51
N ARG A 311 1.07 1.35 10.02
CA ARG A 311 0.27 0.11 9.95
C ARG A 311 -0.80 0.01 11.02
N GLY A 312 -0.60 0.66 12.18
CA GLY A 312 -1.57 0.71 13.26
C GLY A 312 -1.97 -0.67 13.78
N LEU A 313 -1.01 -1.54 14.00
CA LEU A 313 -1.21 -2.88 14.56
C LEU A 313 -1.16 -2.90 16.08
N GLU A 314 -0.60 -1.87 16.69
CA GLU A 314 -0.35 -1.76 18.13
C GLU A 314 -1.61 -2.01 18.98
N PRO A 315 -2.80 -1.48 18.63
CA PRO A 315 -4.02 -1.73 19.41
C PRO A 315 -4.48 -3.19 19.38
N LEU A 316 -4.12 -3.93 18.34
CA LEU A 316 -4.56 -5.32 18.16
C LEU A 316 -3.59 -6.33 18.77
N VAL A 317 -2.29 -6.10 18.64
CA VAL A 317 -1.26 -7.10 18.97
C VAL A 317 -0.03 -6.52 19.67
N GLY A 318 -0.07 -5.25 20.12
CA GLY A 318 1.08 -4.60 20.78
C GLY A 318 1.56 -5.36 22.01
N ASP A 319 0.64 -5.87 22.82
CA ASP A 319 0.94 -6.62 24.03
C ASP A 319 1.50 -8.03 23.78
N LEU A 320 1.56 -8.47 22.54
CA LEU A 320 2.04 -9.82 22.16
C LEU A 320 3.49 -9.83 21.64
N ASP A 321 4.16 -8.68 21.62
CA ASP A 321 5.53 -8.52 21.08
C ASP A 321 5.67 -9.03 19.63
N LEU A 322 4.64 -8.84 18.81
CA LEU A 322 4.59 -9.34 17.42
C LEU A 322 4.91 -8.27 16.37
N ILE A 323 5.32 -7.09 16.78
CA ILE A 323 5.56 -5.94 15.91
C ILE A 323 7.03 -5.55 15.93
N GLU A 324 7.65 -5.37 14.77
CA GLU A 324 9.00 -4.79 14.67
C GLU A 324 8.99 -3.34 15.18
N PRO A 325 9.87 -2.98 16.14
CA PRO A 325 9.82 -1.66 16.80
C PRO A 325 10.00 -0.47 15.82
N VAL A 326 10.80 -0.64 14.77
CA VAL A 326 11.15 0.47 13.85
C VAL A 326 10.14 0.64 12.73
N LYS A 327 9.62 -0.45 12.18
CA LYS A 327 8.76 -0.42 10.98
C LYS A 327 7.30 -0.68 11.27
N GLY A 328 6.95 -1.10 12.48
CA GLY A 328 5.58 -1.42 12.87
C GLY A 328 4.97 -2.56 12.06
N ARG A 329 5.78 -3.42 11.43
CA ARG A 329 5.29 -4.58 10.68
C ARG A 329 5.31 -5.84 11.54
N PRO A 330 4.46 -6.85 11.22
CA PRO A 330 4.50 -8.11 11.94
C PRO A 330 5.85 -8.81 11.76
N ILE A 331 6.38 -9.40 12.84
CA ILE A 331 7.64 -10.18 12.80
C ILE A 331 7.48 -11.53 12.11
N VAL A 332 6.23 -12.04 11.99
CA VAL A 332 5.87 -13.22 11.20
C VAL A 332 4.87 -12.84 10.12
N HIS A 333 4.89 -13.52 8.99
CA HIS A 333 3.99 -13.23 7.87
C HIS A 333 3.64 -14.49 7.07
N GLY A 334 2.42 -14.53 6.56
CA GLY A 334 1.94 -15.64 5.73
C GLY A 334 1.55 -16.88 6.54
N ALA A 335 2.03 -18.04 6.14
CA ALA A 335 1.64 -19.33 6.72
C ALA A 335 2.32 -19.65 8.06
N GLU A 336 3.22 -18.80 8.51
CA GLU A 336 3.93 -18.94 9.78
C GLU A 336 3.17 -18.22 10.89
N THR A 337 3.14 -18.82 12.09
CA THR A 337 2.64 -18.19 13.30
C THR A 337 3.76 -18.09 14.33
N HIS A 338 3.71 -17.07 15.17
CA HIS A 338 4.70 -16.92 16.24
C HIS A 338 4.42 -17.94 17.37
N PRO A 339 5.44 -18.53 18.02
CA PRO A 339 5.24 -19.46 19.13
C PRO A 339 4.39 -18.90 20.30
N ASN A 340 4.51 -17.60 20.58
CA ASN A 340 3.70 -16.91 21.59
C ASN A 340 2.26 -16.62 21.14
N ALA A 341 1.98 -16.77 19.82
CA ALA A 341 0.67 -16.48 19.25
C ALA A 341 0.27 -17.57 18.23
N PRO A 342 0.18 -18.84 18.64
CA PRO A 342 -0.19 -19.93 17.74
C PRO A 342 -1.61 -19.69 17.20
N GLY A 343 -1.78 -19.94 15.90
CA GLY A 343 -3.06 -19.75 15.22
C GLY A 343 -3.36 -18.29 14.84
N LEU A 344 -2.44 -17.35 15.06
CA LEU A 344 -2.54 -15.95 14.62
C LEU A 344 -1.67 -15.73 13.38
N TYR A 345 -2.30 -15.36 12.26
CA TYR A 345 -1.66 -15.16 10.97
C TYR A 345 -1.71 -13.70 10.52
N PHE A 346 -0.73 -13.27 9.74
CA PHE A 346 -0.67 -11.92 9.16
C PHE A 346 -0.54 -11.99 7.63
N ILE A 347 -1.30 -11.15 6.91
CA ILE A 347 -1.25 -11.06 5.46
C ILE A 347 -1.44 -9.62 4.98
N GLY A 348 -0.69 -9.23 3.92
CA GLY A 348 -0.82 -7.91 3.30
C GLY A 348 0.08 -6.83 3.91
N TYR A 349 1.14 -7.22 4.61
CA TYR A 349 2.08 -6.30 5.27
C TYR A 349 3.46 -6.23 4.61
N THR A 350 3.63 -6.89 3.47
CA THR A 350 4.86 -6.84 2.65
C THR A 350 4.63 -6.00 1.40
N ASN A 351 5.73 -5.50 0.82
CA ASN A 351 5.71 -4.76 -0.44
C ASN A 351 6.51 -5.51 -1.52
N PRO A 352 5.91 -6.49 -2.21
CA PRO A 352 6.62 -7.38 -3.11
C PRO A 352 6.86 -6.74 -4.49
N VAL A 353 8.06 -6.94 -5.06
CA VAL A 353 8.41 -6.53 -6.43
C VAL A 353 7.45 -7.10 -7.48
N SER A 354 6.88 -8.28 -7.21
CA SER A 354 5.96 -8.99 -8.10
C SER A 354 4.52 -8.47 -8.08
N GLY A 355 4.25 -7.45 -7.26
CA GLY A 355 2.92 -6.85 -7.08
C GLY A 355 2.11 -7.45 -5.93
N MET A 356 1.42 -6.57 -5.20
CA MET A 356 0.71 -6.92 -3.97
C MET A 356 -0.43 -7.94 -4.19
N PHE A 357 -1.31 -7.74 -5.17
CA PHE A 357 -2.41 -8.68 -5.44
C PHE A 357 -1.93 -10.09 -5.76
N ARG A 358 -0.85 -10.19 -6.56
CA ARG A 358 -0.24 -11.47 -6.87
C ARG A 358 0.32 -12.15 -5.62
N GLU A 359 1.00 -11.43 -4.77
CA GLU A 359 1.56 -11.97 -3.52
C GLU A 359 0.46 -12.36 -2.54
N ILE A 360 -0.55 -11.53 -2.35
CA ILE A 360 -1.75 -11.84 -1.55
C ILE A 360 -2.36 -13.17 -2.01
N ARG A 361 -2.54 -13.39 -3.33
CA ARG A 361 -3.06 -14.64 -3.87
C ARG A 361 -2.22 -15.86 -3.48
N ILE A 362 -0.89 -15.72 -3.49
CA ILE A 362 0.05 -16.80 -3.16
C ILE A 362 0.01 -17.08 -1.66
N VAL A 363 0.10 -16.03 -0.85
CA VAL A 363 0.17 -16.12 0.61
C VAL A 363 -1.15 -16.61 1.20
N ALA A 364 -2.30 -16.12 0.71
CA ALA A 364 -3.64 -16.59 1.13
C ALA A 364 -3.81 -18.10 0.95
N LYS A 365 -3.36 -18.63 -0.19
CA LYS A 365 -3.40 -20.11 -0.42
C LYS A 365 -2.50 -20.87 0.55
N ARG A 366 -1.34 -20.30 0.93
CA ARG A 366 -0.42 -20.94 1.89
C ARG A 366 -1.02 -20.93 3.30
N ILE A 367 -1.63 -19.81 3.73
CA ILE A 367 -2.34 -19.71 5.00
C ILE A 367 -3.48 -20.73 5.04
N ALA A 368 -4.34 -20.76 4.02
CA ALA A 368 -5.47 -21.70 3.98
C ALA A 368 -5.00 -23.16 4.04
N LYS A 369 -3.90 -23.49 3.34
CA LYS A 369 -3.29 -24.85 3.41
C LYS A 369 -2.74 -25.16 4.80
N SER A 370 -2.12 -24.21 5.48
CA SER A 370 -1.61 -24.36 6.85
C SER A 370 -2.77 -24.65 7.81
N ILE A 371 -3.81 -23.82 7.78
CA ILE A 371 -5.01 -23.97 8.62
C ILE A 371 -5.72 -25.33 8.36
N ALA A 372 -5.79 -25.75 7.09
CA ALA A 372 -6.41 -27.03 6.74
C ALA A 372 -5.63 -28.25 7.29
N ARG A 373 -4.30 -28.18 7.30
CA ARG A 373 -3.45 -29.26 7.86
C ARG A 373 -3.61 -29.39 9.36
N ASP A 374 -3.74 -28.29 10.07
CA ASP A 374 -3.90 -28.29 11.53
C ASP A 374 -5.27 -28.84 12.00
N ARG A 375 -6.22 -29.04 11.07
CA ARG A 375 -7.53 -29.66 11.34
C ARG A 375 -7.53 -31.19 11.23
N VAL A 376 -6.57 -31.76 10.50
CA VAL A 376 -6.45 -33.22 10.40
C VAL A 376 -5.76 -33.71 11.66
N PRO A 377 -6.41 -34.52 12.53
CA PRO A 377 -5.73 -35.13 13.65
C PRO A 377 -4.55 -35.94 13.09
N THR A 378 -3.36 -35.72 13.63
CA THR A 378 -2.24 -36.65 13.42
C THR A 378 -2.62 -37.95 14.11
N GLU A 379 -3.01 -39.01 13.33
CA GLU A 379 -3.17 -40.36 13.80
C GLU A 379 -1.86 -40.91 14.37
#